data_85cf7f00881d5dcaa5e74584bb426c80
#
_entry.id   85cf7f00881d5dcaa5e74584bb426c80
#
_cell.length_a   1.000
_cell.length_b   1.000
_cell.length_c   1.000
_cell.angle_alpha   90.00
_cell.angle_beta   90.00
_cell.angle_gamma   90.00
#
_symmetry.space_group_name_H-M   'P 1'
#
loop_
_entity.id
_entity.type
_entity.pdbx_description
1 polymer ?
#
loop_
_entity_poly.entity_id
_entity_poly.type
_entity_poly.pdbx_seq_one_letter_code
_entity_poly.pdbx_strand_id
1 'polypeptide(L)'
;MRLWTKLALAALAPALLVAPASAEPSGATHNATCAPIPLSAPPGARIEAVRAEPRPGGTVTFPQTPFSAPAPIADVPPYCQITVTLTHDGHDHVTVAVALPGTGWAGRLQAIGGSAYAAGDFGAPLVQAVKDGYAGVTTDAGVSSDPLDTGWTLTAGGEVDTTLLTNFATRSAHESAVIGKAVARAFYGRPVSYSYWNGCSTGGRQGYAEAQDHPRDFDGILANAPAVDWTRFAIATLWPQTVMHNDRHFPGTCVLTAFRRAAIAACDPHDGVTDGVIDRPEECGYDPRALVGAKVLCAGEEVTVTAEDAEVVRKIWAGPTDTRGRSLWSGLPKGADFGWLAGTVVDENGVPSAPGFPVAVAWVRAFLAKQPAFDTSTITYERFTELFHQSVREYDEVIGTSDPDLGGFRRAGGKLLTFVGTADQLIPPGGTLAYRDRVERRLGGADRVNDFYRLFLAPGVEHCGGGTGPAPTNPLGALVDWVEHGRAPATLPAATADGSRTRDLCAYPQVSRYRGHGDPAVASSYRCTRR
;
A
#
# COMPACT_ATOMS: atom_id res chain seq x y z
N MET A 1 78.19 -6.79 40.14
CA MET A 1 78.54 -6.20 41.47
C MET A 1 77.36 -5.32 41.94
N ARG A 2 76.78 -5.71 43.11
CA ARG A 2 75.82 -4.99 43.96
C ARG A 2 74.52 -4.46 43.35
N LEU A 3 73.38 -5.20 43.43
CA LEU A 3 72.32 -5.16 44.44
C LEU A 3 72.07 -3.79 45.13
N TRP A 4 70.86 -3.22 44.92
CA TRP A 4 70.08 -2.55 45.99
C TRP A 4 68.60 -2.64 45.64
N THR A 5 67.88 -3.39 46.48
CA THR A 5 66.42 -3.54 46.61
C THR A 5 65.83 -2.28 47.24
N LYS A 6 64.68 -1.79 46.72
CA LYS A 6 63.79 -0.92 47.48
C LYS A 6 62.36 -1.51 47.47
N LEU A 7 61.93 -1.93 48.62
CA LEU A 7 60.53 -2.21 48.96
C LEU A 7 59.73 -0.90 48.90
N ALA A 8 58.60 -0.94 48.24
CA ALA A 8 57.54 0.07 48.39
C ALA A 8 56.28 -0.62 48.95
N LEU A 9 55.85 -0.18 50.12
CA LEU A 9 54.58 -0.56 50.75
C LEU A 9 53.42 -0.03 49.91
N ALA A 10 52.52 -0.94 49.50
CA ALA A 10 51.24 -0.58 48.90
C ALA A 10 50.16 -0.51 50.04
N ALA A 11 49.61 0.67 50.23
CA ALA A 11 48.45 0.88 51.09
C ALA A 11 47.19 0.41 50.36
N LEU A 12 46.47 -0.57 50.94
CA LEU A 12 45.15 -1.01 50.49
C LEU A 12 44.11 0.01 51.00
N ALA A 13 43.47 0.71 50.05
CA ALA A 13 42.22 1.43 50.32
C ALA A 13 41.02 0.51 50.00
N PRO A 14 39.96 0.48 50.79
CA PRO A 14 38.78 -0.34 50.52
C PRO A 14 37.98 0.27 49.38
N ALA A 15 37.80 -0.49 48.28
CA ALA A 15 36.88 -0.15 47.22
C ALA A 15 35.43 -0.34 47.68
N LEU A 16 34.71 0.76 47.84
CA LEU A 16 33.26 0.76 47.99
C LEU A 16 32.65 0.31 46.65
N LEU A 17 32.13 -0.91 46.61
CA LEU A 17 31.26 -1.40 45.58
C LEU A 17 29.93 -0.64 45.63
N VAL A 18 29.77 0.37 44.76
CA VAL A 18 28.48 0.96 44.43
C VAL A 18 27.77 -0.02 43.50
N ALA A 19 26.75 -0.72 43.98
CA ALA A 19 25.84 -1.52 43.19
C ALA A 19 25.12 -0.59 42.19
N PRO A 20 24.96 -0.99 40.90
CA PRO A 20 24.13 -0.22 40.00
C PRO A 20 22.69 -0.28 40.49
N ALA A 21 22.10 0.91 40.74
CA ALA A 21 20.68 1.04 40.98
C ALA A 21 19.93 0.49 39.78
N SER A 22 19.22 -0.63 39.95
CA SER A 22 18.23 -1.13 39.03
C SER A 22 17.16 -0.06 38.89
N ALA A 23 17.16 0.67 37.78
CA ALA A 23 16.03 1.50 37.41
C ALA A 23 14.86 0.55 37.11
N GLU A 24 13.98 0.34 38.08
CA GLU A 24 12.66 -0.22 37.78
C GLU A 24 11.97 0.70 36.78
N PRO A 25 11.36 0.15 35.71
CA PRO A 25 10.51 0.96 34.84
C PRO A 25 9.32 1.40 35.71
N SER A 26 9.28 2.68 36.06
CA SER A 26 8.12 3.30 36.72
C SER A 26 6.96 3.26 35.70
N GLY A 27 6.24 2.15 35.69
CA GLY A 27 4.94 2.02 35.11
C GLY A 27 3.96 2.89 35.88
N ALA A 28 3.97 4.19 35.61
CA ALA A 28 2.88 5.05 36.02
C ALA A 28 1.63 4.54 35.26
N THR A 29 0.80 3.77 35.95
CA THR A 29 -0.57 3.48 35.52
C THR A 29 -1.34 4.79 35.59
N HIS A 30 -1.29 5.58 34.50
CA HIS A 30 -2.30 6.59 34.26
C HIS A 30 -3.61 5.84 34.03
N ASN A 31 -4.45 5.72 35.06
CA ASN A 31 -5.85 5.33 34.91
C ASN A 31 -6.58 6.48 34.20
N ALA A 32 -6.28 6.69 32.94
CA ALA A 32 -7.01 7.65 32.14
C ALA A 32 -8.44 7.13 31.97
N THR A 33 -9.39 7.88 32.53
CA THR A 33 -10.81 7.58 32.34
C THR A 33 -11.17 7.77 30.87
N CYS A 34 -11.83 6.78 30.25
CA CYS A 34 -12.33 6.92 28.90
C CYS A 34 -13.48 7.92 28.86
N ALA A 35 -13.18 9.16 28.57
CA ALA A 35 -14.10 10.28 28.54
C ALA A 35 -13.77 11.24 27.38
N PRO A 36 -14.74 12.04 26.89
CA PRO A 36 -14.46 13.06 25.88
C PRO A 36 -13.35 14.01 26.31
N ILE A 37 -12.44 14.31 25.37
CA ILE A 37 -11.24 15.12 25.60
C ILE A 37 -11.46 16.48 24.94
N PRO A 38 -11.19 17.61 25.64
CA PRO A 38 -11.17 18.93 25.01
C PRO A 38 -10.03 19.01 23.98
N LEU A 39 -10.37 19.38 22.75
CA LEU A 39 -9.44 19.47 21.63
C LEU A 39 -9.57 20.81 20.91
N SER A 40 -8.46 21.30 20.39
CA SER A 40 -8.48 22.39 19.41
C SER A 40 -8.63 21.80 18.00
N ALA A 41 -9.46 22.44 17.20
CA ALA A 41 -9.62 22.02 15.80
C ALA A 41 -8.33 22.27 15.00
N PRO A 42 -8.04 21.46 13.98
CA PRO A 42 -7.03 21.78 12.98
C PRO A 42 -7.35 23.11 12.27
N PRO A 43 -6.34 23.80 11.69
CA PRO A 43 -6.57 25.02 10.95
C PRO A 43 -7.58 24.85 9.81
N GLY A 44 -8.58 25.72 9.74
CA GLY A 44 -9.64 25.67 8.72
C GLY A 44 -10.79 24.71 9.03
N ALA A 45 -10.68 23.90 10.09
CA ALA A 45 -11.73 22.99 10.52
C ALA A 45 -12.45 23.51 11.78
N ARG A 46 -13.67 22.97 12.04
CA ARG A 46 -14.43 23.12 13.27
C ARG A 46 -14.80 21.75 13.82
N ILE A 47 -14.49 21.50 15.10
CA ILE A 47 -14.92 20.27 15.77
C ILE A 47 -16.43 20.40 16.08
N GLU A 48 -17.19 19.41 15.64
CA GLU A 48 -18.65 19.31 15.89
C GLU A 48 -18.94 18.46 17.12
N ALA A 49 -18.21 17.37 17.29
CA ALA A 49 -18.40 16.46 18.41
C ALA A 49 -17.11 15.73 18.79
N VAL A 50 -16.99 15.41 20.09
CA VAL A 50 -15.98 14.48 20.61
C VAL A 50 -16.72 13.45 21.46
N ARG A 51 -16.60 12.18 21.13
CA ARG A 51 -17.20 11.08 21.87
C ARG A 51 -16.13 10.13 22.37
N ALA A 52 -16.39 9.49 23.50
CA ALA A 52 -15.49 8.48 24.07
C ALA A 52 -16.27 7.21 24.35
N GLU A 53 -15.74 6.09 23.94
CA GLU A 53 -16.39 4.79 24.12
C GLU A 53 -15.36 3.76 24.62
N PRO A 54 -15.57 3.19 25.82
CA PRO A 54 -14.73 2.11 26.32
C PRO A 54 -15.00 0.83 25.53
N ARG A 55 -13.95 0.18 25.08
CA ARG A 55 -13.97 -1.10 24.39
C ARG A 55 -13.36 -2.16 25.30
N PRO A 56 -14.04 -3.29 25.54
CA PRO A 56 -13.58 -4.27 26.51
C PRO A 56 -12.35 -5.07 26.08
N GLY A 57 -11.99 -5.04 24.80
CA GLY A 57 -10.94 -5.90 24.25
C GLY A 57 -11.39 -7.37 24.09
N GLY A 58 -10.44 -8.31 24.21
CA GLY A 58 -10.71 -9.73 24.01
C GLY A 58 -10.53 -10.16 22.55
N THR A 59 -11.37 -11.08 22.06
CA THR A 59 -11.37 -11.47 20.63
C THR A 59 -12.33 -10.58 19.86
N VAL A 60 -11.81 -9.86 18.87
CA VAL A 60 -12.58 -8.96 18.00
C VAL A 60 -12.72 -9.60 16.61
N THR A 61 -13.94 -9.64 16.08
CA THR A 61 -14.27 -10.14 14.75
C THR A 61 -14.68 -9.00 13.83
N PHE A 62 -14.47 -9.16 12.53
CA PHE A 62 -14.68 -8.12 11.53
C PHE A 62 -15.59 -8.62 10.41
N PRO A 63 -16.41 -7.75 9.80
CA PRO A 63 -17.14 -8.11 8.60
C PRO A 63 -16.18 -8.33 7.42
N GLN A 64 -16.58 -9.18 6.50
CA GLN A 64 -15.91 -9.32 5.20
C GLN A 64 -16.20 -8.07 4.35
N THR A 65 -15.19 -7.61 3.63
CA THR A 65 -15.29 -6.53 2.64
C THR A 65 -15.02 -7.06 1.22
N PRO A 66 -15.28 -6.30 0.15
CA PRO A 66 -14.94 -6.71 -1.22
C PRO A 66 -13.45 -7.04 -1.41
N PHE A 67 -12.56 -6.45 -0.62
CA PHE A 67 -11.11 -6.61 -0.75
C PHE A 67 -10.45 -7.37 0.41
N SER A 68 -11.20 -7.73 1.46
CA SER A 68 -10.62 -8.32 2.66
C SER A 68 -11.60 -9.22 3.41
N ALA A 69 -11.09 -10.35 3.87
CA ALA A 69 -11.78 -11.25 4.80
C ALA A 69 -10.89 -11.41 6.06
N PRO A 70 -10.84 -10.41 6.95
CA PRO A 70 -9.89 -10.41 8.05
C PRO A 70 -10.23 -11.48 9.07
N ALA A 71 -9.18 -12.17 9.55
CA ALA A 71 -9.31 -13.13 10.63
C ALA A 71 -9.61 -12.41 11.96
N PRO A 72 -10.28 -13.09 12.91
CA PRO A 72 -10.45 -12.56 14.27
C PRO A 72 -9.10 -12.21 14.92
N ILE A 73 -9.04 -11.09 15.63
CA ILE A 73 -7.86 -10.71 16.43
C ILE A 73 -8.13 -11.06 17.88
N ALA A 74 -7.39 -12.03 18.41
CA ALA A 74 -7.47 -12.44 19.82
C ALA A 74 -6.58 -11.56 20.71
N ASP A 75 -6.85 -11.58 22.03
CA ASP A 75 -6.02 -10.95 23.07
C ASP A 75 -5.82 -9.44 22.85
N VAL A 76 -6.83 -8.76 22.31
CA VAL A 76 -6.85 -7.30 22.24
C VAL A 76 -7.00 -6.73 23.64
N PRO A 77 -6.12 -5.83 24.11
CA PRO A 77 -6.29 -5.21 25.43
C PRO A 77 -7.54 -4.32 25.46
N PRO A 78 -8.15 -4.07 26.62
CA PRO A 78 -9.17 -3.03 26.73
C PRO A 78 -8.60 -1.69 26.26
N TYR A 79 -9.42 -0.93 25.50
CA TYR A 79 -8.99 0.35 24.95
C TYR A 79 -10.10 1.39 24.98
N CYS A 80 -9.73 2.65 24.90
CA CYS A 80 -10.67 3.76 24.73
C CYS A 80 -10.69 4.20 23.28
N GLN A 81 -11.86 4.22 22.67
CA GLN A 81 -12.05 4.81 21.34
C GLN A 81 -12.57 6.23 21.49
N ILE A 82 -11.77 7.20 21.06
CA ILE A 82 -12.19 8.60 20.93
C ILE A 82 -12.58 8.85 19.47
N THR A 83 -13.80 9.32 19.26
CA THR A 83 -14.28 9.69 17.92
C THR A 83 -14.47 11.21 17.88
N VAL A 84 -13.78 11.86 16.96
CA VAL A 84 -13.87 13.29 16.70
C VAL A 84 -14.59 13.49 15.37
N THR A 85 -15.67 14.27 15.38
CA THR A 85 -16.32 14.71 14.15
C THR A 85 -15.97 16.17 13.91
N LEU A 86 -15.50 16.49 12.71
CA LEU A 86 -15.14 17.83 12.31
C LEU A 86 -15.71 18.18 10.93
N THR A 87 -15.74 19.47 10.61
CA THR A 87 -16.23 19.97 9.32
C THR A 87 -15.43 21.21 8.91
N HIS A 88 -15.30 21.43 7.59
CA HIS A 88 -14.64 22.60 7.00
C HIS A 88 -15.64 23.65 6.53
N ASP A 89 -16.77 23.22 5.99
CA ASP A 89 -17.78 24.10 5.39
C ASP A 89 -19.23 23.85 5.88
N GLY A 90 -19.40 22.84 6.73
CA GLY A 90 -20.68 22.50 7.36
C GLY A 90 -21.45 21.37 6.68
N HIS A 91 -20.94 20.80 5.56
CA HIS A 91 -21.54 19.62 4.95
C HIS A 91 -20.62 18.39 4.91
N ASP A 92 -19.32 18.57 5.07
CA ASP A 92 -18.31 17.51 5.08
C ASP A 92 -18.07 16.95 6.50
N HIS A 93 -18.93 16.14 7.02
CA HIS A 93 -18.83 15.60 8.38
C HIS A 93 -17.74 14.52 8.50
N VAL A 94 -16.49 14.96 8.69
CA VAL A 94 -15.32 14.08 8.75
C VAL A 94 -15.22 13.40 10.12
N THR A 95 -15.11 12.09 10.15
CA THR A 95 -14.89 11.30 11.36
C THR A 95 -13.42 10.90 11.47
N VAL A 96 -12.80 11.21 12.61
CA VAL A 96 -11.48 10.70 13.00
C VAL A 96 -11.66 9.81 14.24
N ALA A 97 -11.29 8.53 14.15
CA ALA A 97 -11.29 7.60 15.27
C ALA A 97 -9.87 7.38 15.80
N VAL A 98 -9.71 7.54 17.11
CA VAL A 98 -8.45 7.29 17.81
C VAL A 98 -8.66 6.19 18.84
N ALA A 99 -8.01 5.05 18.67
CA ALA A 99 -8.08 3.89 19.55
C ALA A 99 -6.84 3.84 20.46
N LEU A 100 -7.06 3.90 21.77
CA LEU A 100 -6.03 4.14 22.78
C LEU A 100 -5.95 2.92 23.72
N PRO A 101 -4.94 2.04 23.62
CA PRO A 101 -4.80 0.92 24.55
C PRO A 101 -4.74 1.41 25.99
N GLY A 102 -5.55 0.80 26.88
CA GLY A 102 -5.59 1.14 28.31
C GLY A 102 -4.32 0.73 29.07
N THR A 103 -3.60 -0.24 28.53
CA THR A 103 -2.32 -0.74 29.06
C THR A 103 -1.35 -1.04 27.92
N GLY A 104 -0.05 -1.01 28.20
CA GLY A 104 0.97 -1.42 27.22
C GLY A 104 1.25 -0.42 26.09
N TRP A 105 0.79 0.85 26.21
CA TRP A 105 1.12 1.84 25.19
C TRP A 105 2.62 2.12 25.09
N ALA A 106 3.17 1.86 23.92
CA ALA A 106 4.60 1.96 23.63
C ALA A 106 5.10 3.40 23.35
N GLY A 107 4.25 4.42 23.54
CA GLY A 107 4.59 5.81 23.19
C GLY A 107 4.48 6.11 21.70
N ARG A 108 3.88 5.23 20.91
CA ARG A 108 3.78 5.32 19.46
C ARG A 108 2.37 5.61 19.00
N LEU A 109 2.24 6.34 17.88
CA LEU A 109 1.01 6.51 17.10
C LEU A 109 1.15 5.73 15.80
N GLN A 110 0.07 5.06 15.37
CA GLN A 110 -0.03 4.46 14.04
C GLN A 110 -1.29 4.95 13.34
N ALA A 111 -1.13 5.68 12.25
CA ALA A 111 -2.23 6.04 11.36
C ALA A 111 -2.46 4.94 10.32
N ILE A 112 -3.73 4.64 10.08
CA ILE A 112 -4.18 3.58 9.18
C ILE A 112 -4.81 4.21 7.94
N GLY A 113 -4.27 3.89 6.76
CA GLY A 113 -4.78 4.35 5.48
C GLY A 113 -5.96 3.56 4.97
N GLY A 114 -6.54 4.04 3.86
CA GLY A 114 -7.73 3.51 3.25
C GLY A 114 -7.52 2.53 2.09
N SER A 115 -8.62 2.25 1.38
CA SER A 115 -8.69 1.26 0.30
C SER A 115 -9.66 1.75 -0.77
N ALA A 116 -9.28 1.68 -2.05
CA ALA A 116 -10.06 2.21 -3.18
C ALA A 116 -10.60 3.63 -2.89
N TYR A 117 -11.92 3.84 -2.77
CA TYR A 117 -12.51 5.15 -2.47
C TYR A 117 -12.86 5.36 -0.99
N ALA A 118 -12.51 4.46 -0.09
CA ALA A 118 -12.56 4.69 1.35
C ALA A 118 -11.24 5.31 1.85
N ALA A 119 -11.30 6.33 2.71
CA ALA A 119 -10.12 7.07 3.16
C ALA A 119 -9.38 6.41 4.32
N GLY A 120 -10.01 5.50 5.06
CA GLY A 120 -9.41 4.80 6.18
C GLY A 120 -10.03 3.43 6.42
N ASP A 121 -9.49 2.71 7.39
CA ASP A 121 -10.00 1.41 7.83
C ASP A 121 -10.22 1.41 9.34
N PHE A 122 -11.48 1.37 9.74
CA PHE A 122 -11.93 1.34 11.14
C PHE A 122 -11.97 -0.09 11.73
N GLY A 123 -11.61 -1.08 10.94
CA GLY A 123 -11.68 -2.49 11.26
C GLY A 123 -10.40 -3.09 11.81
N ALA A 124 -9.99 -4.21 11.23
CA ALA A 124 -8.89 -5.03 11.71
C ALA A 124 -7.54 -4.28 11.84
N PRO A 125 -7.11 -3.43 10.88
CA PRO A 125 -5.84 -2.74 11.02
C PRO A 125 -5.79 -1.78 12.22
N LEU A 126 -6.90 -1.08 12.53
CA LEU A 126 -6.98 -0.20 13.69
C LEU A 126 -6.90 -0.98 15.01
N VAL A 127 -7.59 -2.11 15.11
CA VAL A 127 -7.57 -2.98 16.29
C VAL A 127 -6.21 -3.68 16.44
N GLN A 128 -5.57 -4.05 15.34
CA GLN A 128 -4.23 -4.62 15.36
C GLN A 128 -3.21 -3.61 15.90
N ALA A 129 -3.31 -2.34 15.50
CA ALA A 129 -2.44 -1.28 16.06
C ALA A 129 -2.58 -1.19 17.59
N VAL A 130 -3.81 -1.28 18.13
CA VAL A 130 -4.05 -1.32 19.58
C VAL A 130 -3.38 -2.53 20.23
N LYS A 131 -3.55 -3.73 19.64
CA LYS A 131 -2.94 -4.96 20.14
C LYS A 131 -1.41 -4.86 20.17
N ASP A 132 -0.82 -4.20 19.19
CA ASP A 132 0.63 -4.01 19.07
C ASP A 132 1.16 -2.84 19.94
N GLY A 133 0.30 -2.25 20.78
CA GLY A 133 0.67 -1.20 21.74
C GLY A 133 0.78 0.20 21.12
N TYR A 134 0.20 0.43 19.95
CA TYR A 134 0.10 1.76 19.35
C TYR A 134 -1.20 2.46 19.78
N ALA A 135 -1.18 3.78 19.88
CA ALA A 135 -2.39 4.57 19.68
C ALA A 135 -2.72 4.52 18.20
N GLY A 136 -3.82 3.87 17.81
CA GLY A 136 -4.26 3.77 16.42
C GLY A 136 -5.10 4.97 16.03
N VAL A 137 -4.96 5.48 14.81
CA VAL A 137 -5.83 6.54 14.28
C VAL A 137 -6.21 6.26 12.82
N THR A 138 -7.46 6.58 12.46
CA THR A 138 -7.95 6.50 11.09
C THR A 138 -9.04 7.55 10.85
N THR A 139 -9.39 7.80 9.59
CA THR A 139 -10.39 8.81 9.20
C THR A 139 -11.26 8.31 8.05
N ASP A 140 -12.53 8.72 8.00
CA ASP A 140 -13.39 8.51 6.83
C ASP A 140 -13.30 9.63 5.79
N ALA A 141 -12.60 10.74 6.08
CA ALA A 141 -12.54 11.93 5.24
C ALA A 141 -13.94 12.58 4.93
N GLY A 142 -14.96 12.20 5.66
CA GLY A 142 -16.36 12.59 5.36
C GLY A 142 -16.96 11.85 4.15
N VAL A 143 -16.30 10.81 3.66
CA VAL A 143 -16.76 9.97 2.54
C VAL A 143 -17.22 8.61 3.04
N SER A 144 -17.81 7.81 2.14
CA SER A 144 -18.26 6.46 2.49
C SER A 144 -17.11 5.56 2.93
N SER A 145 -17.37 4.71 3.92
CA SER A 145 -16.44 3.63 4.30
C SER A 145 -16.54 2.40 3.40
N ASP A 146 -17.56 2.33 2.52
CA ASP A 146 -17.58 1.34 1.45
C ASP A 146 -16.56 1.73 0.37
N PRO A 147 -15.53 0.91 0.12
CA PRO A 147 -14.47 1.26 -0.80
C PRO A 147 -14.90 1.37 -2.28
N LEU A 148 -16.08 0.90 -2.62
CA LEU A 148 -16.63 1.00 -3.99
C LEU A 148 -17.73 2.07 -4.12
N ASP A 149 -18.17 2.68 -3.02
CA ASP A 149 -19.17 3.75 -3.05
C ASP A 149 -18.52 5.10 -3.41
N THR A 150 -18.94 5.66 -4.53
CA THR A 150 -18.55 7.00 -5.01
C THR A 150 -19.73 7.99 -5.04
N GLY A 151 -20.82 7.70 -4.32
CA GLY A 151 -21.99 8.58 -4.24
C GLY A 151 -21.68 9.98 -3.66
N TRP A 152 -20.56 10.10 -2.94
CA TRP A 152 -20.08 11.35 -2.36
C TRP A 152 -19.39 12.30 -3.35
N THR A 153 -19.03 11.84 -4.55
CA THR A 153 -18.14 12.55 -5.46
C THR A 153 -18.78 13.74 -6.17
N LEU A 154 -20.09 13.71 -6.36
CA LEU A 154 -20.82 14.75 -7.07
C LEU A 154 -21.79 15.48 -6.13
N THR A 155 -21.80 16.80 -6.23
CA THR A 155 -22.84 17.63 -5.60
C THR A 155 -24.20 17.40 -6.26
N ALA A 156 -25.28 17.88 -5.63
CA ALA A 156 -26.60 17.86 -6.23
C ALA A 156 -26.70 18.60 -7.58
N GLY A 157 -25.74 19.51 -7.86
CA GLY A 157 -25.62 20.22 -9.14
C GLY A 157 -24.88 19.43 -10.23
N GLY A 158 -24.38 18.20 -9.92
CA GLY A 158 -23.64 17.38 -10.87
C GLY A 158 -22.16 17.77 -11.06
N GLU A 159 -21.65 18.67 -10.24
CA GLU A 159 -20.22 19.03 -10.22
C GLU A 159 -19.49 18.20 -9.17
N VAL A 160 -18.16 18.02 -9.36
CA VAL A 160 -17.33 17.31 -8.38
C VAL A 160 -17.34 18.08 -7.06
N ASP A 161 -17.60 17.39 -5.96
CA ASP A 161 -17.46 17.95 -4.62
C ASP A 161 -15.97 18.12 -4.28
N THR A 162 -15.49 19.35 -4.43
CA THR A 162 -14.08 19.68 -4.24
C THR A 162 -13.64 19.61 -2.78
N THR A 163 -14.55 19.82 -1.84
CA THR A 163 -14.27 19.71 -0.40
C THR A 163 -14.01 18.25 -0.04
N LEU A 164 -14.92 17.35 -0.41
CA LEU A 164 -14.78 15.92 -0.15
C LEU A 164 -13.61 15.31 -0.94
N LEU A 165 -13.38 15.75 -2.18
CA LEU A 165 -12.22 15.31 -2.95
C LEU A 165 -10.90 15.74 -2.27
N THR A 166 -10.80 16.96 -1.77
CA THR A 166 -9.61 17.44 -1.05
C THR A 166 -9.41 16.68 0.25
N ASN A 167 -10.49 16.41 0.98
CA ASN A 167 -10.45 15.60 2.20
C ASN A 167 -9.91 14.19 1.90
N PHE A 168 -10.48 13.52 0.90
CA PHE A 168 -10.07 12.19 0.47
C PHE A 168 -8.62 12.16 -0.06
N ALA A 169 -8.21 13.20 -0.76
CA ALA A 169 -6.88 13.26 -1.38
C ALA A 169 -5.75 13.36 -0.35
N THR A 170 -5.79 14.35 0.55
CA THR A 170 -4.66 14.66 1.44
C THR A 170 -5.09 15.18 2.81
N ARG A 171 -6.07 16.10 2.88
CA ARG A 171 -6.39 16.86 4.08
C ARG A 171 -6.69 15.98 5.29
N SER A 172 -7.57 14.99 5.14
CA SER A 172 -7.99 14.17 6.28
C SER A 172 -6.92 13.23 6.82
N ALA A 173 -5.95 12.83 5.99
CA ALA A 173 -4.80 12.08 6.44
C ALA A 173 -3.93 12.93 7.37
N HIS A 174 -3.61 14.17 6.97
CA HIS A 174 -2.92 15.16 7.79
C HIS A 174 -3.66 15.43 9.11
N GLU A 175 -4.95 15.73 9.03
CA GLU A 175 -5.76 16.04 10.22
C GLU A 175 -5.87 14.85 11.18
N SER A 176 -5.89 13.62 10.65
CA SER A 176 -5.86 12.42 11.49
C SER A 176 -4.55 12.34 12.29
N ALA A 177 -3.42 12.71 11.70
CA ALA A 177 -2.14 12.79 12.43
C ALA A 177 -2.17 13.87 13.53
N VAL A 178 -2.68 15.07 13.21
CA VAL A 178 -2.81 16.18 14.19
C VAL A 178 -3.72 15.80 15.35
N ILE A 179 -4.92 15.30 15.06
CA ILE A 179 -5.90 14.89 16.06
C ILE A 179 -5.40 13.70 16.86
N GLY A 180 -4.86 12.66 16.19
CA GLY A 180 -4.34 11.47 16.84
C GLY A 180 -3.24 11.79 17.86
N LYS A 181 -2.29 12.66 17.51
CA LYS A 181 -1.25 13.14 18.42
C LYS A 181 -1.82 13.94 19.59
N ALA A 182 -2.79 14.81 19.32
CA ALA A 182 -3.41 15.64 20.38
C ALA A 182 -4.22 14.78 21.35
N VAL A 183 -5.01 13.84 20.87
CA VAL A 183 -5.80 12.89 21.67
C VAL A 183 -4.89 11.99 22.50
N ALA A 184 -3.86 11.39 21.90
CA ALA A 184 -2.91 10.53 22.60
C ALA A 184 -2.18 11.31 23.71
N ARG A 185 -1.73 12.54 23.42
CA ARG A 185 -1.10 13.40 24.43
C ARG A 185 -2.03 13.69 25.60
N ALA A 186 -3.28 14.04 25.33
CA ALA A 186 -4.25 14.38 26.38
C ALA A 186 -4.62 13.14 27.20
N PHE A 187 -4.79 11.98 26.57
CA PHE A 187 -5.15 10.72 27.23
C PHE A 187 -4.02 10.16 28.10
N TYR A 188 -2.77 10.13 27.59
CA TYR A 188 -1.62 9.55 28.29
C TYR A 188 -0.83 10.56 29.12
N GLY A 189 -1.16 11.86 29.08
CA GLY A 189 -0.44 12.91 29.80
C GLY A 189 0.98 13.20 29.30
N ARG A 190 1.39 12.60 28.17
CA ARG A 190 2.69 12.79 27.53
C ARG A 190 2.58 12.73 26.01
N PRO A 191 3.46 13.42 25.26
CA PRO A 191 3.42 13.38 23.80
C PRO A 191 3.74 11.99 23.26
N VAL A 192 3.31 11.74 22.03
CA VAL A 192 3.76 10.63 21.20
C VAL A 192 5.27 10.76 20.97
N SER A 193 6.01 9.67 21.16
CA SER A 193 7.47 9.63 20.93
C SER A 193 7.79 9.46 19.45
N TYR A 194 7.03 8.59 18.77
CA TYR A 194 7.16 8.32 17.34
C TYR A 194 5.79 8.11 16.70
N SER A 195 5.66 8.55 15.46
CA SER A 195 4.45 8.46 14.65
C SER A 195 4.69 7.74 13.34
N TYR A 196 3.80 6.79 13.02
CA TYR A 196 3.91 5.95 11.85
C TYR A 196 2.64 6.01 11.01
N TRP A 197 2.81 6.06 9.69
CA TRP A 197 1.76 5.76 8.72
C TRP A 197 1.87 4.30 8.29
N ASN A 198 0.73 3.61 8.17
CA ASN A 198 0.66 2.25 7.64
C ASN A 198 -0.50 2.15 6.65
N GLY A 199 -0.19 1.95 5.38
CA GLY A 199 -1.19 1.83 4.33
C GLY A 199 -0.70 1.05 3.12
N CYS A 200 -1.66 0.42 2.44
CA CYS A 200 -1.47 -0.23 1.16
C CYS A 200 -2.47 0.34 0.15
N SER A 201 -2.21 0.24 -1.16
CA SER A 201 -3.16 0.70 -2.18
C SER A 201 -3.42 2.21 -2.10
N THR A 202 -4.67 2.63 -1.94
CA THR A 202 -5.03 4.02 -1.59
C THR A 202 -4.30 4.49 -0.35
N GLY A 203 -4.21 3.65 0.70
CA GLY A 203 -3.45 3.96 1.91
C GLY A 203 -1.96 4.12 1.64
N GLY A 204 -1.41 3.38 0.69
CA GLY A 204 -0.06 3.60 0.18
C GLY A 204 0.10 4.96 -0.49
N ARG A 205 -0.85 5.35 -1.37
CA ARG A 205 -0.88 6.69 -1.98
C ARG A 205 -0.92 7.79 -0.92
N GLN A 206 -1.82 7.67 0.07
CA GLN A 206 -1.93 8.63 1.16
C GLN A 206 -0.60 8.79 1.90
N GLY A 207 0.12 7.69 2.19
CA GLY A 207 1.46 7.77 2.79
C GLY A 207 2.47 8.54 1.94
N TYR A 208 2.41 8.40 0.62
CA TYR A 208 3.24 9.22 -0.28
C TYR A 208 2.80 10.68 -0.30
N ALA A 209 1.50 10.97 -0.25
CA ALA A 209 0.99 12.33 -0.14
C ALA A 209 1.46 13.00 1.16
N GLU A 210 1.43 12.28 2.28
CA GLU A 210 1.99 12.76 3.56
C GLU A 210 3.49 13.09 3.44
N ALA A 211 4.27 12.25 2.78
CA ALA A 211 5.69 12.53 2.57
C ALA A 211 5.94 13.74 1.66
N GLN A 212 5.05 14.01 0.69
CA GLN A 212 5.12 15.16 -0.22
C GLN A 212 4.68 16.45 0.45
N ASP A 213 3.48 16.46 1.04
CA ASP A 213 2.75 17.67 1.43
C ASP A 213 2.91 17.99 2.92
N HIS A 214 3.00 16.97 3.79
CA HIS A 214 3.06 17.07 5.25
C HIS A 214 4.29 16.37 5.86
N PRO A 215 5.51 16.75 5.46
CA PRO A 215 6.74 15.98 5.70
C PRO A 215 7.16 15.85 7.18
N ARG A 216 6.40 16.42 8.13
CA ARG A 216 6.67 16.36 9.57
C ARG A 216 5.61 15.58 10.36
N ASP A 217 4.61 15.03 9.67
CA ASP A 217 3.52 14.36 10.36
C ASP A 217 3.90 12.98 10.85
N PHE A 218 4.75 12.29 10.11
CA PHE A 218 5.19 10.95 10.47
C PHE A 218 6.70 10.80 10.45
N ASP A 219 7.23 10.11 11.47
CA ASP A 219 8.65 9.74 11.52
C ASP A 219 8.94 8.58 10.59
N GLY A 220 7.97 7.69 10.40
CA GLY A 220 8.05 6.55 9.49
C GLY A 220 6.76 6.37 8.69
N ILE A 221 6.91 6.09 7.39
CA ILE A 221 5.80 5.81 6.48
C ILE A 221 6.01 4.43 5.86
N LEU A 222 5.10 3.49 6.16
CA LEU A 222 4.95 2.22 5.45
C LEU A 222 3.85 2.39 4.40
N ALA A 223 4.24 2.45 3.13
CA ALA A 223 3.34 2.73 2.02
C ALA A 223 3.51 1.66 0.93
N ASN A 224 2.70 0.60 1.01
CA ASN A 224 2.84 -0.59 0.17
C ASN A 224 1.93 -0.53 -1.06
N ALA A 225 2.35 -1.18 -2.16
CA ALA A 225 1.62 -1.26 -3.42
C ALA A 225 0.84 0.05 -3.72
N PRO A 226 1.52 1.22 -3.68
CA PRO A 226 0.86 2.52 -3.61
C PRO A 226 0.23 2.91 -4.94
N ALA A 227 -0.99 3.45 -4.89
CA ALA A 227 -1.69 4.02 -6.04
C ALA A 227 -1.14 5.43 -6.39
N VAL A 228 0.19 5.56 -6.49
CA VAL A 228 0.85 6.82 -6.91
C VAL A 228 0.53 7.16 -8.36
N ASP A 229 0.68 8.43 -8.73
CA ASP A 229 0.20 8.93 -10.02
C ASP A 229 -1.28 8.57 -10.24
N TRP A 230 -2.12 8.76 -9.21
CA TRP A 230 -3.53 8.36 -9.22
C TRP A 230 -4.25 8.69 -10.51
N THR A 231 -4.06 9.88 -11.02
CA THR A 231 -4.74 10.38 -12.23
C THR A 231 -4.36 9.63 -13.50
N ARG A 232 -3.19 8.99 -13.53
CA ARG A 232 -2.72 8.12 -14.62
C ARG A 232 -3.12 6.68 -14.38
N PHE A 233 -2.85 6.20 -13.16
CA PHE A 233 -3.16 4.84 -12.74
C PHE A 233 -4.65 4.52 -12.88
N ALA A 234 -5.54 5.36 -12.32
CA ALA A 234 -6.97 5.08 -12.25
C ALA A 234 -7.59 4.88 -13.64
N ILE A 235 -7.26 5.74 -14.62
CA ILE A 235 -7.75 5.57 -15.98
C ILE A 235 -7.03 4.44 -16.74
N ALA A 236 -5.72 4.22 -16.47
CA ALA A 236 -4.96 3.17 -17.15
C ALA A 236 -5.49 1.76 -16.84
N THR A 237 -6.05 1.54 -15.65
CA THR A 237 -6.63 0.24 -15.27
C THR A 237 -7.96 -0.07 -15.97
N LEU A 238 -8.54 0.89 -16.72
CA LEU A 238 -9.66 0.63 -17.64
C LEU A 238 -9.20 0.04 -18.98
N TRP A 239 -7.91 0.04 -19.28
CA TRP A 239 -7.37 -0.38 -20.58
C TRP A 239 -7.82 -1.78 -21.03
N PRO A 240 -7.81 -2.82 -20.18
CA PRO A 240 -8.28 -4.15 -20.60
C PRO A 240 -9.72 -4.15 -21.10
N GLN A 241 -10.64 -3.47 -20.41
CA GLN A 241 -12.02 -3.29 -20.86
C GLN A 241 -12.06 -2.56 -22.20
N THR A 242 -11.32 -1.45 -22.33
CA THR A 242 -11.27 -0.65 -23.57
C THR A 242 -10.79 -1.51 -24.75
N VAL A 243 -9.75 -2.34 -24.56
CA VAL A 243 -9.26 -3.25 -25.59
C VAL A 243 -10.34 -4.21 -26.03
N MET A 244 -10.97 -4.93 -25.10
CA MET A 244 -11.95 -5.96 -25.42
C MET A 244 -13.18 -5.41 -26.14
N HIS A 245 -13.69 -4.24 -25.74
CA HIS A 245 -14.85 -3.62 -26.40
C HIS A 245 -14.50 -3.06 -27.78
N ASN A 246 -13.31 -2.46 -27.97
CA ASN A 246 -12.91 -1.96 -29.29
C ASN A 246 -12.60 -3.10 -30.27
N ASP A 247 -11.94 -4.15 -29.81
CA ASP A 247 -11.61 -5.32 -30.61
C ASP A 247 -12.85 -6.26 -30.77
N ARG A 248 -13.92 -6.05 -30.01
CA ARG A 248 -15.15 -6.88 -29.93
C ARG A 248 -14.82 -8.35 -29.68
N HIS A 249 -13.83 -8.58 -28.82
CA HIS A 249 -13.38 -9.91 -28.47
C HIS A 249 -13.14 -10.01 -26.96
N PHE A 250 -13.75 -11.02 -26.32
CA PHE A 250 -13.82 -11.18 -24.87
C PHE A 250 -13.33 -12.58 -24.47
N PRO A 251 -12.01 -12.78 -24.32
CA PRO A 251 -11.47 -14.08 -23.91
C PRO A 251 -12.06 -14.52 -22.58
N GLY A 252 -12.53 -15.76 -22.49
CA GLY A 252 -13.05 -16.32 -21.25
C GLY A 252 -11.95 -16.45 -20.17
N THR A 253 -12.32 -16.41 -18.89
CA THR A 253 -11.40 -16.48 -17.75
C THR A 253 -10.45 -17.66 -17.82
N CYS A 254 -10.92 -18.83 -18.29
CA CYS A 254 -10.07 -20.02 -18.45
C CYS A 254 -8.99 -19.83 -19.54
N VAL A 255 -9.30 -19.14 -20.63
CA VAL A 255 -8.34 -18.80 -21.70
C VAL A 255 -7.32 -17.80 -21.18
N LEU A 256 -7.75 -16.74 -20.48
CA LEU A 256 -6.84 -15.79 -19.82
C LEU A 256 -5.92 -16.47 -18.81
N THR A 257 -6.44 -17.42 -18.02
CA THR A 257 -5.65 -18.24 -17.09
C THR A 257 -4.61 -19.09 -17.82
N ALA A 258 -4.95 -19.63 -19.02
CA ALA A 258 -4.00 -20.40 -19.82
C ALA A 258 -2.83 -19.52 -20.30
N PHE A 259 -3.07 -18.29 -20.73
CA PHE A 259 -2.01 -17.33 -21.06
C PHE A 259 -1.11 -17.00 -19.87
N ARG A 260 -1.70 -16.75 -18.67
CA ARG A 260 -0.93 -16.54 -17.44
C ARG A 260 -0.01 -17.72 -17.16
N ARG A 261 -0.55 -18.95 -17.19
CA ARG A 261 0.23 -20.18 -16.94
C ARG A 261 1.33 -20.39 -17.98
N ALA A 262 1.06 -20.14 -19.23
CA ALA A 262 2.05 -20.25 -20.31
C ALA A 262 3.19 -19.24 -20.13
N ALA A 263 2.88 -17.99 -19.76
CA ALA A 263 3.90 -16.98 -19.45
C ALA A 263 4.76 -17.38 -18.23
N ILE A 264 4.13 -17.89 -17.17
CA ILE A 264 4.85 -18.42 -16.00
C ILE A 264 5.76 -19.58 -16.42
N ALA A 265 5.23 -20.59 -17.11
CA ALA A 265 6.03 -21.73 -17.54
C ALA A 265 7.23 -21.35 -18.43
N ALA A 266 7.09 -20.30 -19.22
CA ALA A 266 8.17 -19.83 -20.11
C ALA A 266 9.22 -19.00 -19.37
N CYS A 267 8.86 -18.22 -18.37
CA CYS A 267 9.75 -17.21 -17.78
C CYS A 267 10.21 -17.50 -16.34
N ASP A 268 9.50 -18.34 -15.59
CA ASP A 268 9.87 -18.82 -14.27
C ASP A 268 11.31 -19.38 -14.23
N PRO A 269 11.75 -20.27 -15.14
CA PRO A 269 13.09 -20.83 -15.10
C PRO A 269 14.24 -19.83 -15.35
N HIS A 270 13.95 -18.60 -15.72
CA HIS A 270 14.99 -17.63 -16.12
C HIS A 270 15.89 -17.17 -14.97
N ASP A 271 15.43 -17.25 -13.73
CA ASP A 271 16.23 -16.93 -12.54
C ASP A 271 17.01 -18.13 -11.97
N GLY A 272 16.81 -19.33 -12.58
CA GLY A 272 17.44 -20.58 -12.19
C GLY A 272 16.66 -21.40 -11.16
N VAL A 273 15.40 -21.00 -10.89
CA VAL A 273 14.45 -21.73 -10.02
C VAL A 273 13.17 -21.97 -10.82
N THR A 274 12.47 -23.06 -10.55
CA THR A 274 11.14 -23.33 -11.10
C THR A 274 10.18 -23.47 -9.93
N ASP A 275 9.57 -22.37 -9.52
CA ASP A 275 8.74 -22.30 -8.32
C ASP A 275 7.36 -21.67 -8.56
N GLY A 276 7.01 -21.43 -9.83
CA GLY A 276 5.75 -20.86 -10.24
C GLY A 276 5.72 -19.32 -10.15
N VAL A 277 6.89 -18.68 -10.02
CA VAL A 277 7.04 -17.23 -9.89
C VAL A 277 7.89 -16.67 -11.03
N ILE A 278 7.48 -15.55 -11.58
CA ILE A 278 8.34 -14.75 -12.48
C ILE A 278 8.98 -13.65 -11.63
N ASP A 279 10.26 -13.77 -11.32
CA ASP A 279 10.97 -12.80 -10.49
C ASP A 279 11.00 -11.40 -11.12
N ARG A 280 11.12 -11.34 -12.47
CA ARG A 280 11.23 -10.10 -13.25
C ARG A 280 10.29 -10.12 -14.46
N PRO A 281 8.99 -9.82 -14.24
CA PRO A 281 7.99 -9.88 -15.32
C PRO A 281 8.31 -8.98 -16.52
N GLU A 282 9.01 -7.87 -16.31
CA GLU A 282 9.43 -6.95 -17.37
C GLU A 282 10.50 -7.52 -18.32
N GLU A 283 11.26 -8.52 -17.85
CA GLU A 283 12.25 -9.25 -18.67
C GLU A 283 11.65 -10.49 -19.35
N CYS A 284 10.41 -10.86 -19.01
CA CYS A 284 9.74 -12.03 -19.60
C CYS A 284 9.40 -11.79 -21.07
N GLY A 285 10.13 -12.43 -21.96
CA GLY A 285 9.96 -12.32 -23.42
C GLY A 285 8.82 -13.16 -24.02
N TYR A 286 7.98 -13.81 -23.19
CA TYR A 286 6.91 -14.67 -23.70
C TYR A 286 5.95 -13.90 -24.60
N ASP A 287 5.74 -14.43 -25.81
CA ASP A 287 4.79 -13.91 -26.81
C ASP A 287 3.48 -14.71 -26.74
N PRO A 288 2.31 -14.07 -26.48
CA PRO A 288 1.05 -14.79 -26.36
C PRO A 288 0.65 -15.53 -27.63
N ARG A 289 1.14 -15.13 -28.81
CA ARG A 289 0.89 -15.84 -30.09
C ARG A 289 1.38 -17.28 -30.08
N ALA A 290 2.32 -17.64 -29.20
CA ALA A 290 2.80 -19.01 -29.04
C ALA A 290 1.72 -19.98 -28.51
N LEU A 291 0.63 -19.46 -27.92
CA LEU A 291 -0.47 -20.29 -27.41
C LEU A 291 -1.60 -20.49 -28.43
N VAL A 292 -1.58 -19.79 -29.57
CA VAL A 292 -2.64 -19.88 -30.59
C VAL A 292 -2.72 -21.32 -31.13
N GLY A 293 -3.95 -21.84 -31.21
CA GLY A 293 -4.24 -23.21 -31.63
C GLY A 293 -4.17 -24.23 -30.49
N ALA A 294 -3.68 -23.85 -29.32
CA ALA A 294 -3.71 -24.73 -28.15
C ALA A 294 -5.16 -24.98 -27.70
N LYS A 295 -5.41 -26.18 -27.22
CA LYS A 295 -6.70 -26.56 -26.61
C LYS A 295 -6.60 -26.42 -25.11
N VAL A 296 -7.53 -25.71 -24.49
CA VAL A 296 -7.65 -25.53 -23.05
C VAL A 296 -9.00 -26.06 -22.56
N LEU A 297 -8.98 -26.69 -21.41
CA LEU A 297 -10.20 -27.23 -20.81
C LEU A 297 -10.90 -26.16 -19.99
N CYS A 298 -12.10 -25.75 -20.42
CA CYS A 298 -12.92 -24.72 -19.80
C CYS A 298 -14.24 -25.32 -19.32
N ALA A 299 -14.44 -25.46 -18.02
CA ALA A 299 -15.65 -26.03 -17.42
C ALA A 299 -16.05 -27.41 -18.00
N GLY A 300 -15.06 -28.20 -18.41
CA GLY A 300 -15.26 -29.55 -18.98
C GLY A 300 -15.32 -29.60 -20.52
N GLU A 301 -15.30 -28.46 -21.19
CA GLU A 301 -15.27 -28.37 -22.65
C GLU A 301 -13.91 -27.91 -23.17
N GLU A 302 -13.49 -28.44 -24.32
CA GLU A 302 -12.28 -27.97 -24.99
C GLU A 302 -12.55 -26.69 -25.77
N VAL A 303 -11.80 -25.64 -25.42
CA VAL A 303 -11.79 -24.36 -26.16
C VAL A 303 -10.45 -24.20 -26.86
N THR A 304 -10.45 -23.82 -28.11
CA THR A 304 -9.23 -23.53 -28.88
C THR A 304 -8.86 -22.07 -28.71
N VAL A 305 -7.64 -21.77 -28.28
CA VAL A 305 -7.10 -20.41 -28.16
C VAL A 305 -6.96 -19.80 -29.56
N THR A 306 -7.53 -18.62 -29.76
CA THR A 306 -7.56 -17.92 -31.07
C THR A 306 -6.44 -16.88 -31.21
N ALA A 307 -6.25 -16.35 -32.37
CA ALA A 307 -5.32 -15.24 -32.62
C ALA A 307 -5.84 -13.94 -32.01
N GLU A 308 -7.14 -13.76 -31.94
CA GLU A 308 -7.82 -12.62 -31.31
C GLU A 308 -7.62 -12.64 -29.81
N ASP A 309 -7.70 -13.81 -29.13
CA ASP A 309 -7.36 -13.97 -27.72
C ASP A 309 -5.93 -13.50 -27.44
N ALA A 310 -4.99 -13.95 -28.28
CA ALA A 310 -3.58 -13.60 -28.12
C ALA A 310 -3.34 -12.10 -28.34
N GLU A 311 -4.06 -11.45 -29.26
CA GLU A 311 -3.93 -10.01 -29.50
C GLU A 311 -4.48 -9.18 -28.34
N VAL A 312 -5.62 -9.55 -27.76
CA VAL A 312 -6.17 -8.92 -26.55
C VAL A 312 -5.17 -9.02 -25.43
N VAL A 313 -4.63 -10.21 -25.14
CA VAL A 313 -3.64 -10.42 -24.08
C VAL A 313 -2.36 -9.63 -24.35
N ARG A 314 -1.88 -9.58 -25.59
CA ARG A 314 -0.72 -8.77 -25.98
C ARG A 314 -0.90 -7.29 -25.65
N LYS A 315 -2.08 -6.72 -25.97
CA LYS A 315 -2.40 -5.31 -25.70
C LYS A 315 -2.52 -5.05 -24.20
N ILE A 316 -3.10 -5.97 -23.43
CA ILE A 316 -3.22 -5.85 -21.96
C ILE A 316 -1.84 -5.85 -21.30
N TRP A 317 -0.94 -6.76 -21.69
CA TRP A 317 0.42 -6.82 -21.16
C TRP A 317 1.28 -5.64 -21.59
N ALA A 318 1.07 -5.12 -22.81
CA ALA A 318 1.79 -3.93 -23.28
C ALA A 318 1.38 -2.65 -22.54
N GLY A 319 0.15 -2.61 -22.01
CA GLY A 319 -0.44 -1.42 -21.39
C GLY A 319 -0.99 -0.41 -22.40
N PRO A 320 -1.65 0.66 -21.89
CA PRO A 320 -2.30 1.64 -22.73
C PRO A 320 -1.30 2.45 -23.56
N THR A 321 -1.71 2.70 -24.80
CA THR A 321 -0.99 3.57 -25.72
C THR A 321 -1.89 4.67 -26.24
N ASP A 322 -1.30 5.79 -26.65
CA ASP A 322 -2.02 6.82 -27.39
C ASP A 322 -2.26 6.40 -28.85
N THR A 323 -3.00 7.22 -29.59
CA THR A 323 -3.32 6.99 -31.02
C THR A 323 -2.09 6.96 -31.94
N ARG A 324 -0.91 7.35 -31.43
CA ARG A 324 0.38 7.29 -32.14
C ARG A 324 1.24 6.10 -31.69
N GLY A 325 0.69 5.22 -30.85
CA GLY A 325 1.39 4.04 -30.31
C GLY A 325 2.40 4.34 -29.20
N ARG A 326 2.41 5.57 -28.63
CA ARG A 326 3.28 5.88 -27.50
C ARG A 326 2.66 5.37 -26.22
N SER A 327 3.46 4.72 -25.37
CA SER A 327 3.00 4.23 -24.06
C SER A 327 2.51 5.38 -23.18
N LEU A 328 1.34 5.19 -22.59
CA LEU A 328 0.74 6.09 -21.59
C LEU A 328 1.00 5.60 -20.18
N TRP A 329 1.00 4.28 -19.96
CA TRP A 329 1.20 3.64 -18.66
C TRP A 329 1.66 2.20 -18.82
N SER A 330 2.10 1.57 -17.71
CA SER A 330 2.47 0.15 -17.68
C SER A 330 1.23 -0.75 -17.79
N GLY A 331 1.38 -1.88 -18.47
CA GLY A 331 0.37 -2.92 -18.53
C GLY A 331 0.36 -3.85 -17.33
N LEU A 332 -0.56 -4.81 -17.35
CA LEU A 332 -0.62 -5.90 -16.38
C LEU A 332 0.67 -6.73 -16.45
N PRO A 333 1.34 -7.02 -15.31
CA PRO A 333 2.56 -7.83 -15.33
C PRO A 333 2.28 -9.25 -15.83
N LYS A 334 3.20 -9.81 -16.61
CA LYS A 334 3.15 -11.24 -16.94
C LYS A 334 3.28 -12.06 -15.65
N GLY A 335 2.41 -13.05 -15.49
CA GLY A 335 2.28 -13.81 -14.24
C GLY A 335 1.22 -13.29 -13.27
N ALA A 336 0.78 -12.04 -13.39
CA ALA A 336 -0.36 -11.52 -12.62
C ALA A 336 -1.69 -12.13 -13.07
N ASP A 337 -2.66 -12.17 -12.16
CA ASP A 337 -4.02 -12.61 -12.46
C ASP A 337 -4.77 -11.57 -13.29
N PHE A 338 -5.59 -12.03 -14.24
CA PHE A 338 -6.39 -11.14 -15.10
C PHE A 338 -7.71 -10.72 -14.47
N GLY A 339 -8.20 -11.48 -13.46
CA GLY A 339 -9.59 -11.45 -13.03
C GLY A 339 -10.14 -10.08 -12.67
N TRP A 340 -9.35 -9.23 -12.01
CA TRP A 340 -9.80 -7.90 -11.60
C TRP A 340 -9.80 -6.86 -12.72
N LEU A 341 -8.71 -6.77 -13.47
CA LEU A 341 -8.58 -5.74 -14.52
C LEU A 341 -9.16 -6.17 -15.86
N ALA A 342 -9.14 -7.46 -16.16
CA ALA A 342 -9.50 -8.03 -17.46
C ALA A 342 -10.53 -9.17 -17.33
N GLY A 343 -11.24 -9.25 -16.23
CA GLY A 343 -12.31 -10.23 -16.03
C GLY A 343 -13.42 -10.05 -17.05
N THR A 344 -13.93 -11.19 -17.57
CA THR A 344 -15.08 -11.24 -18.46
C THR A 344 -16.24 -11.96 -17.80
N VAL A 345 -17.44 -11.56 -18.14
CA VAL A 345 -18.70 -12.17 -17.70
C VAL A 345 -19.54 -12.54 -18.91
N VAL A 346 -20.40 -13.53 -18.74
CA VAL A 346 -21.39 -13.92 -19.75
C VAL A 346 -22.76 -13.68 -19.14
N ASP A 347 -23.62 -12.97 -19.82
CA ASP A 347 -24.98 -12.70 -19.37
C ASP A 347 -25.92 -13.93 -19.53
N GLU A 348 -27.15 -13.79 -19.09
CA GLU A 348 -28.19 -14.85 -19.19
C GLU A 348 -28.51 -15.26 -20.63
N ASN A 349 -28.19 -14.44 -21.62
CA ASN A 349 -28.39 -14.69 -23.05
C ASN A 349 -27.14 -15.28 -23.72
N GLY A 350 -26.07 -15.54 -22.95
CA GLY A 350 -24.81 -16.05 -23.49
C GLY A 350 -23.92 -14.98 -24.12
N VAL A 351 -24.18 -13.68 -23.91
CA VAL A 351 -23.39 -12.60 -24.48
C VAL A 351 -22.21 -12.26 -23.57
N PRO A 352 -20.96 -12.40 -24.06
CA PRO A 352 -19.79 -12.05 -23.27
C PRO A 352 -19.58 -10.53 -23.20
N SER A 353 -19.09 -10.05 -22.07
CA SER A 353 -18.71 -8.66 -21.88
C SER A 353 -17.57 -8.52 -20.85
N ALA A 354 -16.94 -7.34 -20.84
CA ALA A 354 -15.92 -6.97 -19.87
C ALA A 354 -16.45 -5.77 -19.05
N PRO A 355 -16.86 -5.95 -17.77
CA PRO A 355 -17.45 -4.87 -16.96
C PRO A 355 -16.43 -3.80 -16.57
N GLY A 356 -15.13 -4.11 -16.63
CA GLY A 356 -14.05 -3.24 -16.23
C GLY A 356 -13.79 -3.25 -14.71
N PHE A 357 -12.62 -2.73 -14.34
CA PHE A 357 -12.24 -2.61 -12.94
C PHE A 357 -13.10 -1.55 -12.24
N PRO A 358 -13.81 -1.87 -11.14
CA PRO A 358 -14.77 -0.95 -10.53
C PRO A 358 -14.19 0.42 -10.17
N VAL A 359 -12.93 0.48 -9.70
CA VAL A 359 -12.26 1.74 -9.37
C VAL A 359 -12.06 2.62 -10.61
N ALA A 360 -11.65 2.02 -11.73
CA ALA A 360 -11.47 2.73 -13.00
C ALA A 360 -12.79 3.21 -13.60
N VAL A 361 -13.80 2.35 -13.56
CA VAL A 361 -15.16 2.68 -14.03
C VAL A 361 -15.73 3.85 -13.21
N ALA A 362 -15.58 3.81 -11.89
CA ALA A 362 -16.03 4.88 -11.00
C ALA A 362 -15.26 6.19 -11.27
N TRP A 363 -13.94 6.12 -11.52
CA TRP A 363 -13.14 7.30 -11.86
C TRP A 363 -13.67 8.00 -13.12
N VAL A 364 -13.98 7.23 -14.16
CA VAL A 364 -14.55 7.80 -15.38
C VAL A 364 -15.93 8.38 -15.14
N ARG A 365 -16.82 7.63 -14.48
CA ARG A 365 -18.21 8.05 -14.26
C ARG A 365 -18.32 9.29 -13.40
N ALA A 366 -17.63 9.28 -12.26
CA ALA A 366 -17.80 10.31 -11.25
C ALA A 366 -16.97 11.57 -11.54
N PHE A 367 -15.73 11.40 -11.99
CA PHE A 367 -14.80 12.53 -12.13
C PHE A 367 -14.66 13.02 -13.57
N LEU A 368 -14.54 12.13 -14.55
CA LEU A 368 -14.24 12.55 -15.93
C LEU A 368 -15.50 12.83 -16.75
N ALA A 369 -16.49 11.95 -16.67
CA ALA A 369 -17.76 12.16 -17.35
C ALA A 369 -18.76 12.95 -16.52
N LYS A 370 -18.64 12.94 -15.17
CA LYS A 370 -19.58 13.51 -14.20
C LYS A 370 -21.02 12.99 -14.42
N GLN A 371 -21.11 11.74 -14.81
CA GLN A 371 -22.36 11.05 -15.14
C GLN A 371 -22.31 9.63 -14.55
N PRO A 372 -22.98 9.37 -13.42
CA PRO A 372 -22.96 8.06 -12.77
C PRO A 372 -23.42 6.89 -13.66
N ALA A 373 -24.28 7.16 -14.64
CA ALA A 373 -24.78 6.18 -15.60
C ALA A 373 -23.96 6.10 -16.90
N PHE A 374 -22.80 6.80 -17.00
CA PHE A 374 -21.97 6.77 -18.20
C PHE A 374 -21.56 5.33 -18.55
N ASP A 375 -21.79 4.93 -19.79
CA ASP A 375 -21.43 3.60 -20.28
C ASP A 375 -19.96 3.56 -20.73
N THR A 376 -19.09 3.03 -19.88
CA THR A 376 -17.65 2.91 -20.15
C THR A 376 -17.30 1.92 -21.27
N SER A 377 -18.25 1.04 -21.66
CA SER A 377 -18.06 0.10 -22.77
C SER A 377 -17.98 0.79 -24.13
N THR A 378 -18.50 2.03 -24.22
CA THR A 378 -18.52 2.84 -25.45
C THR A 378 -17.21 3.62 -25.69
N ILE A 379 -16.24 3.53 -24.78
CA ILE A 379 -14.97 4.27 -24.87
C ILE A 379 -14.12 3.69 -26.01
N THR A 380 -13.90 4.50 -27.06
CA THR A 380 -12.94 4.17 -28.12
C THR A 380 -11.49 4.41 -27.68
N TYR A 381 -10.52 3.92 -28.45
CA TYR A 381 -9.10 4.19 -28.17
C TYR A 381 -8.77 5.70 -28.18
N GLU A 382 -9.40 6.48 -29.09
CA GLU A 382 -9.26 7.93 -29.13
C GLU A 382 -9.83 8.56 -27.87
N ARG A 383 -11.06 8.17 -27.48
CA ARG A 383 -11.71 8.70 -26.27
C ARG A 383 -10.96 8.31 -25.01
N PHE A 384 -10.40 7.11 -24.94
CA PHE A 384 -9.52 6.71 -23.86
C PHE A 384 -8.30 7.65 -23.71
N THR A 385 -7.64 7.96 -24.83
CA THR A 385 -6.49 8.88 -24.86
C THR A 385 -6.88 10.28 -24.36
N GLU A 386 -8.04 10.79 -24.79
CA GLU A 386 -8.57 12.08 -24.31
C GLU A 386 -8.84 12.06 -22.82
N LEU A 387 -9.53 11.04 -22.32
CA LEU A 387 -9.85 10.86 -20.90
C LEU A 387 -8.58 10.72 -20.04
N PHE A 388 -7.56 10.02 -20.54
CA PHE A 388 -6.27 9.91 -19.87
C PHE A 388 -5.64 11.29 -19.66
N HIS A 389 -5.59 12.10 -20.69
CA HIS A 389 -5.05 13.46 -20.59
C HIS A 389 -5.96 14.41 -19.80
N GLN A 390 -7.27 14.24 -19.87
CA GLN A 390 -8.24 14.98 -19.05
C GLN A 390 -8.01 14.68 -17.56
N SER A 391 -7.90 13.42 -17.18
CA SER A 391 -7.63 12.97 -15.82
C SER A 391 -6.41 13.68 -15.22
N VAL A 392 -5.32 13.72 -15.96
CA VAL A 392 -4.09 14.40 -15.52
C VAL A 392 -4.28 15.91 -15.41
N ARG A 393 -4.87 16.54 -16.43
CA ARG A 393 -5.04 18.02 -16.41
C ARG A 393 -5.92 18.53 -15.29
N GLU A 394 -6.99 17.80 -14.98
CA GLU A 394 -8.03 18.28 -14.06
C GLU A 394 -7.75 17.92 -12.60
N TYR A 395 -7.03 16.81 -12.36
CA TYR A 395 -6.97 16.24 -11.00
C TYR A 395 -5.56 15.97 -10.48
N ASP A 396 -4.48 16.11 -11.29
CA ASP A 396 -3.12 15.73 -10.84
C ASP A 396 -2.65 16.60 -9.66
N GLU A 397 -3.01 17.87 -9.63
CA GLU A 397 -2.66 18.81 -8.56
C GLU A 397 -3.35 18.44 -7.23
N VAL A 398 -4.57 17.88 -7.27
CA VAL A 398 -5.34 17.60 -6.06
C VAL A 398 -5.05 16.20 -5.52
N ILE A 399 -5.05 15.17 -6.38
CA ILE A 399 -4.98 13.77 -5.96
C ILE A 399 -3.86 12.96 -6.63
N GLY A 400 -3.11 13.58 -7.54
CA GLY A 400 -2.10 12.87 -8.34
C GLY A 400 -1.07 12.13 -7.50
N THR A 401 -0.62 12.74 -6.43
CA THR A 401 0.48 12.20 -5.59
C THR A 401 1.69 11.87 -6.46
N SER A 402 2.04 12.79 -7.36
CA SER A 402 3.01 12.58 -8.43
C SER A 402 4.31 13.38 -8.26
N ASP A 403 4.39 14.24 -7.22
CA ASP A 403 5.59 15.06 -6.97
C ASP A 403 6.78 14.18 -6.53
N PRO A 404 7.90 14.17 -7.28
CA PRO A 404 9.09 13.42 -6.91
C PRO A 404 9.97 14.14 -5.87
N ASP A 405 9.64 15.36 -5.44
CA ASP A 405 10.45 16.08 -4.46
C ASP A 405 10.14 15.70 -3.02
N LEU A 406 10.70 14.59 -2.58
CA LEU A 406 10.66 14.15 -1.18
C LEU A 406 11.76 14.79 -0.31
N GLY A 407 12.38 15.88 -0.78
CA GLY A 407 13.46 16.57 -0.06
C GLY A 407 13.01 17.15 1.29
N GLY A 408 11.75 17.58 1.40
CA GLY A 408 11.12 18.03 2.65
C GLY A 408 11.11 16.92 3.71
N PHE A 409 10.59 15.76 3.36
CA PHE A 409 10.50 14.58 4.21
C PHE A 409 11.89 14.06 4.64
N ARG A 410 12.83 13.99 3.69
CA ARG A 410 14.22 13.65 4.02
C ARG A 410 14.83 14.62 5.03
N ARG A 411 14.64 15.94 4.86
CA ARG A 411 15.18 16.96 5.80
C ARG A 411 14.52 16.91 7.17
N ALA A 412 13.27 16.49 7.24
CA ALA A 412 12.56 16.24 8.51
C ALA A 412 13.08 14.99 9.25
N GLY A 413 13.90 14.15 8.61
CA GLY A 413 14.42 12.90 9.17
C GLY A 413 13.53 11.69 8.91
N GLY A 414 12.41 11.86 8.21
CA GLY A 414 11.44 10.81 7.93
C GLY A 414 12.01 9.62 7.15
N LYS A 415 11.39 8.44 7.33
CA LYS A 415 11.75 7.20 6.66
C LYS A 415 10.55 6.63 5.91
N LEU A 416 10.69 6.39 4.62
CA LEU A 416 9.68 5.78 3.76
C LEU A 416 10.10 4.36 3.39
N LEU A 417 9.26 3.39 3.69
CA LEU A 417 9.43 2.00 3.30
C LEU A 417 8.25 1.57 2.42
N THR A 418 8.55 0.99 1.28
CA THR A 418 7.56 0.48 0.33
C THR A 418 7.94 -0.93 -0.11
N PHE A 419 7.00 -1.83 -0.18
CA PHE A 419 7.13 -3.03 -1.01
C PHE A 419 6.01 -3.09 -2.05
N VAL A 420 6.31 -3.68 -3.19
CA VAL A 420 5.35 -3.94 -4.27
C VAL A 420 5.49 -5.37 -4.75
N GLY A 421 4.37 -6.04 -4.97
CA GLY A 421 4.34 -7.35 -5.59
C GLY A 421 4.63 -7.27 -7.08
N THR A 422 5.48 -8.16 -7.61
CA THR A 422 5.72 -8.20 -9.06
C THR A 422 4.55 -8.82 -9.84
N ALA A 423 3.63 -9.51 -9.16
CA ALA A 423 2.39 -10.05 -9.71
C ALA A 423 1.15 -9.24 -9.29
N ASP A 424 1.32 -7.97 -8.90
CA ASP A 424 0.21 -7.12 -8.50
C ASP A 424 -0.78 -6.96 -9.66
N GLN A 425 -1.97 -7.51 -9.43
CA GLN A 425 -3.04 -7.59 -10.41
C GLN A 425 -4.02 -6.40 -10.38
N LEU A 426 -3.82 -5.45 -9.45
CA LEU A 426 -4.65 -4.25 -9.33
C LEU A 426 -3.86 -2.98 -9.66
N ILE A 427 -2.66 -2.85 -9.09
CA ILE A 427 -1.78 -1.70 -9.31
C ILE A 427 -0.45 -2.18 -9.89
N PRO A 428 -0.32 -2.25 -11.22
CA PRO A 428 0.91 -2.70 -11.84
C PRO A 428 2.15 -1.97 -11.31
N PRO A 429 3.20 -2.69 -10.87
CA PRO A 429 4.35 -2.12 -10.16
C PRO A 429 5.15 -1.10 -10.99
N GLY A 430 4.96 -1.08 -12.31
CA GLY A 430 5.64 -0.15 -13.21
C GLY A 430 5.44 1.33 -12.87
N GLY A 431 4.26 1.69 -12.34
CA GLY A 431 3.99 3.05 -11.86
C GLY A 431 4.87 3.45 -10.68
N THR A 432 4.97 2.58 -9.67
CA THR A 432 5.84 2.80 -8.49
C THR A 432 7.31 2.86 -8.88
N LEU A 433 7.77 2.00 -9.79
CA LEU A 433 9.14 2.04 -10.30
C LEU A 433 9.44 3.34 -11.04
N ALA A 434 8.54 3.77 -11.92
CA ALA A 434 8.69 5.04 -12.65
C ALA A 434 8.68 6.25 -11.70
N TYR A 435 7.86 6.24 -10.66
CA TYR A 435 7.89 7.25 -9.60
C TYR A 435 9.24 7.26 -8.88
N ARG A 436 9.72 6.09 -8.44
CA ARG A 436 11.03 5.95 -7.78
C ARG A 436 12.16 6.50 -8.64
N ASP A 437 12.17 6.21 -9.94
CA ASP A 437 13.15 6.76 -10.87
C ASP A 437 13.11 8.29 -10.97
N ARG A 438 11.91 8.89 -10.90
CA ARG A 438 11.74 10.35 -10.86
C ARG A 438 12.31 10.95 -9.57
N VAL A 439 12.06 10.29 -8.42
CA VAL A 439 12.64 10.70 -7.13
C VAL A 439 14.16 10.63 -7.15
N GLU A 440 14.74 9.57 -7.72
CA GLU A 440 16.20 9.43 -7.84
C GLU A 440 16.81 10.53 -8.72
N ARG A 441 16.21 10.81 -9.86
CA ARG A 441 16.65 11.93 -10.72
C ARG A 441 16.54 13.28 -10.01
N ARG A 442 15.46 13.51 -9.27
CA ARG A 442 15.22 14.76 -8.54
C ARG A 442 16.20 14.98 -7.39
N LEU A 443 16.53 13.92 -6.66
CA LEU A 443 17.31 14.00 -5.41
C LEU A 443 18.78 13.57 -5.56
N GLY A 444 19.24 13.21 -6.76
CA GLY A 444 20.67 12.98 -7.04
C GLY A 444 21.14 11.53 -6.87
N GLY A 445 20.27 10.57 -7.18
CA GLY A 445 20.64 9.16 -7.38
C GLY A 445 20.14 8.20 -6.29
N ALA A 446 20.25 6.90 -6.60
CA ALA A 446 19.71 5.82 -5.78
C ALA A 446 20.29 5.77 -4.37
N ASP A 447 21.61 5.94 -4.21
CA ASP A 447 22.24 5.88 -2.89
C ASP A 447 21.68 6.94 -1.95
N ARG A 448 21.53 8.18 -2.46
CA ARG A 448 20.98 9.30 -1.68
C ARG A 448 19.51 9.10 -1.32
N VAL A 449 18.75 8.48 -2.20
CA VAL A 449 17.33 8.18 -1.95
C VAL A 449 17.21 7.00 -0.97
N ASN A 450 18.06 6.00 -1.04
CA ASN A 450 18.07 4.86 -0.13
C ASN A 450 18.37 5.23 1.33
N ASP A 451 18.91 6.41 1.62
CA ASP A 451 19.11 6.90 3.00
C ASP A 451 17.79 7.15 3.76
N PHE A 452 16.69 7.37 3.03
CA PHE A 452 15.41 7.71 3.65
C PHE A 452 14.19 7.05 2.99
N TYR A 453 14.30 6.57 1.74
CA TYR A 453 13.25 5.86 1.03
C TYR A 453 13.77 4.52 0.49
N ARG A 454 13.25 3.40 0.99
CA ARG A 454 13.58 2.05 0.53
C ARG A 454 12.39 1.36 -0.11
N LEU A 455 12.62 0.86 -1.32
CA LEU A 455 11.65 0.10 -2.10
C LEU A 455 12.12 -1.36 -2.18
N PHE A 456 11.19 -2.29 -2.05
CA PHE A 456 11.43 -3.73 -2.16
C PHE A 456 10.47 -4.33 -3.19
N LEU A 457 11.02 -5.13 -4.11
CA LEU A 457 10.21 -5.91 -5.05
C LEU A 457 9.98 -7.30 -4.45
N ALA A 458 8.73 -7.74 -4.42
CA ALA A 458 8.33 -9.03 -3.89
C ALA A 458 7.86 -9.94 -5.04
N PRO A 459 8.73 -10.83 -5.56
CA PRO A 459 8.40 -11.70 -6.69
C PRO A 459 7.19 -12.59 -6.42
N GLY A 460 6.24 -12.63 -7.37
CA GLY A 460 5.04 -13.46 -7.28
C GLY A 460 4.03 -13.07 -6.21
N VAL A 461 4.28 -11.97 -5.50
CA VAL A 461 3.31 -11.40 -4.56
C VAL A 461 2.29 -10.56 -5.32
N GLU A 462 1.03 -10.69 -4.96
CA GLU A 462 -0.12 -9.97 -5.48
C GLU A 462 -0.33 -8.62 -4.76
N HIS A 463 -1.46 -7.97 -5.02
CA HIS A 463 -1.78 -6.66 -4.45
C HIS A 463 -1.85 -6.69 -2.91
N CYS A 464 -1.06 -5.87 -2.24
CA CYS A 464 -0.95 -5.76 -0.77
C CYS A 464 -0.46 -7.03 -0.04
N GLY A 465 -0.29 -8.15 -0.73
CA GLY A 465 0.08 -9.45 -0.17
C GLY A 465 -0.57 -10.60 -0.93
N GLY A 466 -0.44 -11.82 -0.41
CA GLY A 466 -0.95 -13.00 -1.10
C GLY A 466 -0.13 -13.39 -2.33
N GLY A 467 -0.75 -14.13 -3.26
CA GLY A 467 -0.05 -14.70 -4.40
C GLY A 467 0.76 -15.94 -4.07
N THR A 468 1.65 -16.34 -5.00
CA THR A 468 2.47 -17.55 -4.86
C THR A 468 3.87 -17.27 -4.32
N GLY A 469 4.30 -16.02 -4.30
CA GLY A 469 5.62 -15.62 -3.82
C GLY A 469 5.68 -15.29 -2.33
N PRO A 470 6.90 -15.25 -1.75
CA PRO A 470 7.11 -14.83 -0.37
C PRO A 470 6.81 -13.34 -0.17
N ALA A 471 5.84 -13.01 0.69
CA ALA A 471 5.51 -11.65 1.09
C ALA A 471 6.28 -11.23 2.36
N PRO A 472 6.61 -9.93 2.55
CA PRO A 472 7.26 -9.43 3.76
C PRO A 472 6.51 -9.82 5.03
N THR A 473 7.20 -10.38 6.02
CA THR A 473 6.57 -10.88 7.25
C THR A 473 6.38 -9.82 8.32
N ASN A 474 7.25 -8.81 8.38
CA ASN A 474 7.18 -7.72 9.36
C ASN A 474 7.77 -6.41 8.83
N PRO A 475 7.18 -5.81 7.79
CA PRO A 475 7.71 -4.57 7.21
C PRO A 475 7.59 -3.36 8.15
N LEU A 476 6.53 -3.29 8.97
CA LEU A 476 6.38 -2.22 9.96
C LEU A 476 7.45 -2.28 11.04
N GLY A 477 7.77 -3.47 11.56
CA GLY A 477 8.86 -3.65 12.52
C GLY A 477 10.23 -3.25 11.94
N ALA A 478 10.49 -3.55 10.67
CA ALA A 478 11.70 -3.09 9.98
C ALA A 478 11.76 -1.56 9.85
N LEU A 479 10.62 -0.91 9.59
CA LEU A 479 10.52 0.55 9.56
C LEU A 479 10.75 1.16 10.94
N VAL A 480 10.16 0.59 12.00
CA VAL A 480 10.36 1.02 13.39
C VAL A 480 11.84 0.93 13.77
N ASP A 481 12.50 -0.18 13.47
CA ASP A 481 13.93 -0.34 13.69
C ASP A 481 14.77 0.72 12.95
N TRP A 482 14.36 1.08 11.76
CA TRP A 482 15.03 2.12 10.99
C TRP A 482 14.86 3.52 11.61
N VAL A 483 13.63 3.86 11.99
CA VAL A 483 13.31 5.17 12.59
C VAL A 483 13.96 5.32 13.97
N GLU A 484 13.76 4.33 14.84
CA GLU A 484 14.11 4.46 16.27
C GLU A 484 15.56 4.08 16.58
N HIS A 485 16.17 3.20 15.78
CA HIS A 485 17.51 2.69 16.03
C HIS A 485 18.49 2.96 14.88
N GLY A 486 18.07 3.61 13.79
CA GLY A 486 18.91 3.89 12.64
C GLY A 486 19.29 2.66 11.81
N ARG A 487 18.67 1.49 12.06
CA ARG A 487 18.96 0.23 11.37
C ARG A 487 18.20 0.14 10.05
N ALA A 488 18.73 0.76 9.02
CA ALA A 488 18.10 0.76 7.70
C ALA A 488 18.04 -0.66 7.11
N PRO A 489 16.84 -1.19 6.72
CA PRO A 489 16.73 -2.55 6.22
C PRO A 489 17.41 -2.71 4.86
N ALA A 490 18.50 -3.47 4.79
CA ALA A 490 19.11 -3.87 3.51
C ALA A 490 18.27 -4.93 2.80
N THR A 491 17.57 -5.74 3.60
CA THR A 491 16.63 -6.76 3.15
C THR A 491 15.37 -6.75 4.01
N LEU A 492 14.26 -7.25 3.46
CA LEU A 492 13.07 -7.61 4.22
C LEU A 492 12.89 -9.13 4.23
N PRO A 493 12.84 -9.77 5.40
CA PRO A 493 12.46 -11.17 5.50
C PRO A 493 11.05 -11.39 4.96
N ALA A 494 10.89 -12.40 4.12
CA ALA A 494 9.63 -12.73 3.47
C ALA A 494 9.36 -14.23 3.52
N ALA A 495 8.08 -14.61 3.55
CA ALA A 495 7.63 -15.99 3.53
C ALA A 495 6.32 -16.13 2.75
N THR A 496 6.08 -17.33 2.19
CA THR A 496 4.75 -17.71 1.69
C THR A 496 3.77 -17.90 2.86
N ALA A 497 2.48 -17.80 2.58
CA ALA A 497 1.44 -17.88 3.62
C ALA A 497 1.49 -19.19 4.43
N ASP A 498 1.90 -20.30 3.81
CA ASP A 498 2.08 -21.62 4.44
C ASP A 498 3.47 -21.79 5.10
N GLY A 499 4.35 -20.80 4.99
CA GLY A 499 5.72 -20.83 5.50
C GLY A 499 6.66 -21.79 4.75
N SER A 500 6.21 -22.41 3.66
CA SER A 500 6.99 -23.40 2.92
C SER A 500 8.19 -22.81 2.17
N ARG A 501 8.12 -21.51 1.82
CA ARG A 501 9.21 -20.80 1.15
C ARG A 501 9.51 -19.48 1.86
N THR A 502 10.81 -19.17 1.97
CA THR A 502 11.31 -17.92 2.52
C THR A 502 12.25 -17.23 1.54
N ARG A 503 12.30 -15.91 1.57
CA ARG A 503 13.24 -15.10 0.78
C ARG A 503 13.58 -13.82 1.52
N ASP A 504 14.83 -13.37 1.44
CA ASP A 504 15.20 -12.01 1.83
C ASP A 504 15.05 -11.09 0.60
N LEU A 505 14.02 -10.24 0.63
CA LEU A 505 13.81 -9.24 -0.44
C LEU A 505 14.87 -8.15 -0.32
N CYS A 506 15.56 -7.85 -1.41
CA CYS A 506 16.65 -6.88 -1.40
C CYS A 506 16.14 -5.46 -1.67
N ALA A 507 16.74 -4.46 -1.01
CA ALA A 507 16.42 -3.07 -1.27
C ALA A 507 16.79 -2.67 -2.71
N TYR A 508 15.81 -2.14 -3.46
CA TYR A 508 15.98 -1.64 -4.83
C TYR A 508 17.14 -0.60 -4.90
N PRO A 509 18.02 -0.62 -5.95
CA PRO A 509 17.88 -1.38 -7.18
C PRO A 509 18.48 -2.80 -7.14
N GLN A 510 18.74 -3.37 -5.98
CA GLN A 510 19.13 -4.77 -5.87
C GLN A 510 17.91 -5.69 -5.94
N VAL A 511 18.15 -6.92 -6.37
CA VAL A 511 17.19 -8.01 -6.41
C VAL A 511 17.77 -9.26 -5.73
N SER A 512 16.90 -10.06 -5.15
CA SER A 512 17.25 -11.34 -4.57
C SER A 512 17.49 -12.36 -5.69
N ARG A 513 18.70 -12.89 -5.84
CA ARG A 513 19.07 -13.83 -6.90
C ARG A 513 19.52 -15.16 -6.32
N TYR A 514 18.98 -16.24 -6.85
CA TYR A 514 19.43 -17.60 -6.50
C TYR A 514 20.92 -17.80 -6.78
N ARG A 515 21.62 -18.48 -5.86
CA ARG A 515 23.08 -18.70 -5.95
C ARG A 515 23.46 -19.82 -6.93
N GLY A 516 22.46 -20.56 -7.47
CA GLY A 516 22.68 -21.74 -8.29
C GLY A 516 22.98 -23.01 -7.50
N HIS A 517 22.89 -22.98 -6.18
CA HIS A 517 23.05 -24.11 -5.28
C HIS A 517 22.30 -23.89 -3.96
N GLY A 518 22.04 -24.97 -3.22
CA GLY A 518 21.22 -24.96 -2.01
C GLY A 518 19.74 -25.18 -2.32
N ASP A 519 18.93 -25.27 -1.28
CA ASP A 519 17.48 -25.42 -1.41
C ASP A 519 16.85 -24.09 -1.84
N PRO A 520 16.19 -24.00 -3.00
CA PRO A 520 15.55 -22.77 -3.47
C PRO A 520 14.37 -22.31 -2.60
N ALA A 521 13.87 -23.17 -1.71
CA ALA A 521 12.80 -22.79 -0.79
C ALA A 521 13.28 -21.93 0.39
N VAL A 522 14.59 -21.80 0.63
CA VAL A 522 15.11 -21.07 1.78
C VAL A 522 15.90 -19.82 1.40
N ALA A 523 15.70 -18.74 2.17
CA ALA A 523 16.32 -17.42 1.92
C ALA A 523 17.86 -17.47 1.80
N SER A 524 18.54 -18.33 2.56
CA SER A 524 20.01 -18.46 2.54
C SER A 524 20.58 -18.90 1.19
N SER A 525 19.77 -19.47 0.31
CA SER A 525 20.15 -19.86 -1.05
C SER A 525 20.18 -18.69 -2.03
N TYR A 526 19.83 -17.50 -1.59
CA TYR A 526 19.80 -16.27 -2.38
C TYR A 526 20.86 -15.26 -1.94
N ARG A 527 21.10 -14.28 -2.77
CA ARG A 527 21.95 -13.12 -2.47
C ARG A 527 21.43 -11.87 -3.17
N CYS A 528 21.66 -10.71 -2.57
CA CYS A 528 21.38 -9.44 -3.23
C CYS A 528 22.41 -9.17 -4.35
N THR A 529 21.90 -8.86 -5.53
CA THR A 529 22.71 -8.45 -6.69
C THR A 529 22.08 -7.21 -7.32
N ARG A 530 22.86 -6.36 -7.98
CA ARG A 530 22.32 -5.29 -8.80
C ARG A 530 21.44 -5.90 -9.91
N ARG A 531 20.33 -5.22 -10.18
CA ARG A 531 19.40 -5.53 -11.25
C ARG A 531 20.02 -5.38 -12.63
#